data_3e6b2bf18ce9e1a2ccf3bda02d12d4b0
#
_entry.id   3e6b2bf18ce9e1a2ccf3bda02d12d4b0
#
_cell.length_a   1.000
_cell.length_b   1.000
_cell.length_c   1.000
_cell.angle_alpha   90.00
_cell.angle_beta   90.00
_cell.angle_gamma   90.00
#
_symmetry.space_group_name_H-M   'P 1'
#
loop_
_entity.id
_entity.type
_entity.pdbx_description
1 polymer ?
#
loop_
_entity_poly.entity_id
_entity_poly.type
_entity_poly.pdbx_seq_one_letter_code
_entity_poly.pdbx_strand_id
1 'polypeptide(L)'
;MKLALSNHIQLLRYAGLFTYLCTGMPLLSSSWRAEDIKTGSPDHVGWWIAYLAFGLAYWLATREMGRRAPSWQRVPLLIVMNISAAAIAWFSHSGIPGILFLVIAGVVPWVLPLWPGAAWVSLQNFTLMPVILVRFEGYTFGDALLQCTLFVGGSIFTYVTSLIAKQQTDSREEQRRLNSELRATRTLLTESSRIAERMRISRELHDLVGHHLTALSLNLEVASHLVSGTAQEHVRQAQTVAKLLLSDVREVVSQLREDDNIDLTAALKTLTEGVPGLAIHLDLPPRFAVDDPLRAQVLLRCAQEIITNTVRHAGAQNLWLRCERTEANELAIHARDDGRGSDSIRQGNGLTGMRERLAQVGGRLDINTARDQGFALDAWLPLEASRT
;
A
#
# COMPACT_ATOMS: atom_id res chain seq x y z
N MET A 1 -6.31 -3.36 -14.15
CA MET A 1 -5.11 -2.59 -13.73
C MET A 1 -4.12 -3.40 -12.86
N LYS A 2 -4.52 -4.49 -12.21
CA LYS A 2 -3.61 -5.49 -11.57
C LYS A 2 -2.69 -6.20 -12.58
N LEU A 3 -3.07 -6.29 -13.85
CA LEU A 3 -2.32 -6.95 -14.93
C LEU A 3 -0.96 -6.30 -15.26
N ALA A 4 -0.79 -5.00 -15.10
CA ALA A 4 0.43 -4.31 -15.55
C ALA A 4 1.63 -4.46 -14.60
N LEU A 5 1.44 -4.66 -13.28
CA LEU A 5 2.54 -4.89 -12.34
C LEU A 5 3.00 -6.34 -12.32
N SER A 6 2.05 -7.27 -12.50
CA SER A 6 2.36 -8.69 -12.68
C SER A 6 3.19 -8.89 -13.95
N ASN A 7 3.03 -8.05 -14.97
CA ASN A 7 3.68 -8.22 -16.26
C ASN A 7 5.22 -8.07 -16.21
N HIS A 8 5.79 -7.09 -15.49
CA HIS A 8 7.25 -6.91 -15.49
C HIS A 8 7.99 -8.01 -14.71
N ILE A 9 7.47 -8.38 -13.53
CA ILE A 9 8.04 -9.47 -12.73
C ILE A 9 7.82 -10.81 -13.45
N GLN A 10 6.64 -11.01 -14.03
CA GLN A 10 6.34 -12.18 -14.85
C GLN A 10 7.20 -12.22 -16.11
N LEU A 11 7.43 -11.08 -16.76
CA LEU A 11 8.27 -11.00 -17.96
C LEU A 11 9.72 -11.36 -17.62
N LEU A 12 10.27 -10.86 -16.52
CA LEU A 12 11.61 -11.22 -16.05
C LEU A 12 11.70 -12.73 -15.75
N ARG A 13 10.68 -13.27 -15.07
CA ARG A 13 10.58 -14.69 -14.76
C ARG A 13 10.51 -15.55 -16.02
N TYR A 14 9.66 -15.20 -16.97
CA TYR A 14 9.54 -15.95 -18.21
C TYR A 14 10.78 -15.81 -19.12
N ALA A 15 11.40 -14.62 -19.16
CA ALA A 15 12.63 -14.42 -19.88
C ALA A 15 13.78 -15.30 -19.33
N GLY A 16 13.93 -15.36 -18.00
CA GLY A 16 14.93 -16.24 -17.39
C GLY A 16 14.60 -17.72 -17.57
N LEU A 17 13.32 -18.10 -17.53
CA LEU A 17 12.89 -19.48 -17.79
C LEU A 17 13.13 -19.88 -19.25
N PHE A 18 12.88 -18.97 -20.18
CA PHE A 18 13.19 -19.16 -21.60
C PHE A 18 14.70 -19.32 -21.83
N THR A 19 15.53 -18.43 -21.23
CA THR A 19 16.98 -18.55 -21.30
C THR A 19 17.49 -19.88 -20.74
N TYR A 20 16.95 -20.32 -19.60
CA TYR A 20 17.23 -21.62 -19.02
C TYR A 20 16.88 -22.77 -19.99
N LEU A 21 15.70 -22.77 -20.59
CA LEU A 21 15.28 -23.77 -21.56
C LEU A 21 16.18 -23.75 -22.81
N CYS A 22 16.50 -22.58 -23.35
CA CYS A 22 17.40 -22.44 -24.49
C CYS A 22 18.81 -22.96 -24.18
N THR A 23 19.32 -22.74 -22.96
CA THR A 23 20.63 -23.26 -22.54
C THR A 23 20.64 -24.80 -22.46
N GLY A 24 19.50 -25.42 -22.19
CA GLY A 24 19.36 -26.88 -22.19
C GLY A 24 19.25 -27.50 -23.57
N MET A 25 18.73 -26.80 -24.58
CA MET A 25 18.49 -27.37 -25.93
C MET A 25 19.75 -27.91 -26.63
N PRO A 26 20.88 -27.19 -26.72
CA PRO A 26 22.09 -27.68 -27.35
C PRO A 26 22.63 -28.95 -26.70
N LEU A 27 22.47 -29.05 -25.39
CA LEU A 27 22.92 -30.14 -24.57
C LEU A 27 22.04 -31.40 -24.78
N LEU A 28 20.74 -31.23 -24.94
CA LEU A 28 19.83 -32.29 -25.38
C LEU A 28 20.18 -32.79 -26.76
N SER A 29 20.53 -31.91 -27.71
CA SER A 29 20.91 -32.29 -29.06
C SER A 29 22.27 -32.97 -29.15
N SER A 30 23.23 -32.60 -28.31
CA SER A 30 24.56 -33.21 -28.24
C SER A 30 24.49 -34.60 -27.60
N SER A 31 23.66 -34.80 -26.56
CA SER A 31 23.44 -36.10 -25.94
C SER A 31 22.78 -37.13 -26.91
N TRP A 32 22.08 -36.64 -27.93
CA TRP A 32 21.48 -37.50 -28.98
C TRP A 32 22.44 -37.84 -30.14
N ARG A 33 23.49 -37.04 -30.33
CA ARG A 33 24.46 -37.22 -31.44
C ARG A 33 25.76 -37.86 -31.01
N ALA A 34 26.11 -37.82 -29.73
CA ALA A 34 27.40 -38.30 -29.27
C ALA A 34 27.32 -39.84 -29.05
N GLU A 35 27.92 -40.57 -29.96
CA GLU A 35 28.30 -41.97 -29.74
C GLU A 35 29.19 -42.16 -28.50
N ASP A 36 29.81 -41.09 -28.00
CA ASP A 36 30.71 -41.07 -26.84
C ASP A 36 30.07 -40.91 -25.48
N ILE A 37 28.85 -40.38 -25.38
CA ILE A 37 28.11 -40.30 -24.09
C ILE A 37 27.10 -41.42 -24.02
N LYS A 38 27.53 -42.59 -23.51
CA LYS A 38 26.61 -43.70 -23.23
C LYS A 38 25.50 -43.22 -22.31
N THR A 39 24.26 -43.32 -22.78
CA THR A 39 23.05 -43.08 -21.97
C THR A 39 23.19 -43.83 -20.66
N GLY A 40 23.21 -43.08 -19.50
CA GLY A 40 23.45 -43.69 -18.18
C GLY A 40 24.86 -43.50 -17.63
N SER A 41 25.76 -42.80 -18.34
CA SER A 41 27.05 -42.42 -17.74
C SER A 41 26.87 -41.50 -16.53
N PRO A 42 27.78 -41.52 -15.54
CA PRO A 42 27.73 -40.63 -14.36
C PRO A 42 27.62 -39.14 -14.75
N ASP A 43 28.28 -38.71 -15.80
CA ASP A 43 28.24 -37.35 -16.31
C ASP A 43 26.86 -36.95 -16.86
N HIS A 44 26.18 -37.86 -17.55
CA HIS A 44 24.84 -37.62 -18.06
C HIS A 44 23.80 -37.51 -16.93
N VAL A 45 23.87 -38.39 -15.93
CA VAL A 45 22.97 -38.34 -14.75
C VAL A 45 23.24 -37.08 -13.92
N GLY A 46 24.51 -36.74 -13.68
CA GLY A 46 24.93 -35.56 -12.94
C GLY A 46 24.44 -34.26 -13.60
N TRP A 47 24.53 -34.21 -14.93
CA TRP A 47 24.01 -33.09 -15.71
C TRP A 47 22.49 -32.87 -15.50
N TRP A 48 21.69 -33.95 -15.63
CA TRP A 48 20.23 -33.86 -15.45
C TRP A 48 19.85 -33.43 -14.04
N ILE A 49 20.52 -33.96 -13.00
CA ILE A 49 20.28 -33.56 -11.62
C ILE A 49 20.58 -32.08 -11.44
N ALA A 50 21.71 -31.60 -11.93
CA ALA A 50 22.08 -30.19 -11.81
C ALA A 50 21.13 -29.27 -12.58
N TYR A 51 20.69 -29.69 -13.79
CA TYR A 51 19.76 -28.93 -14.61
C TYR A 51 18.40 -28.81 -13.94
N LEU A 52 17.83 -29.90 -13.45
CA LEU A 52 16.54 -29.86 -12.74
C LEU A 52 16.61 -29.09 -11.42
N ALA A 53 17.73 -29.23 -10.68
CA ALA A 53 17.97 -28.48 -9.44
C ALA A 53 18.01 -26.96 -9.68
N PHE A 54 18.68 -26.52 -10.77
CA PHE A 54 18.68 -25.11 -11.17
C PHE A 54 17.27 -24.61 -11.48
N GLY A 55 16.51 -25.34 -12.32
CA GLY A 55 15.16 -24.97 -12.71
C GLY A 55 14.21 -24.85 -11.52
N LEU A 56 14.28 -25.82 -10.59
CA LEU A 56 13.47 -25.81 -9.37
C LEU A 56 13.84 -24.64 -8.45
N ALA A 57 15.15 -24.41 -8.22
CA ALA A 57 15.62 -23.32 -7.39
C ALA A 57 15.25 -21.96 -8.00
N TYR A 58 15.36 -21.80 -9.32
CA TYR A 58 14.95 -20.61 -10.05
C TYR A 58 13.42 -20.39 -9.91
N TRP A 59 12.63 -21.41 -10.09
CA TRP A 59 11.17 -21.32 -9.96
C TRP A 59 10.74 -20.92 -8.55
N LEU A 60 11.35 -21.52 -7.52
CA LEU A 60 11.12 -21.18 -6.11
C LEU A 60 11.56 -19.76 -5.79
N ALA A 61 12.76 -19.33 -6.25
CA ALA A 61 13.27 -17.99 -6.02
C ALA A 61 12.39 -16.90 -6.65
N THR A 62 11.79 -17.21 -7.83
CA THR A 62 10.99 -16.25 -8.59
C THR A 62 9.49 -16.30 -8.28
N ARG A 63 8.97 -17.40 -7.70
CA ARG A 63 7.55 -17.57 -7.37
C ARG A 63 7.00 -16.44 -6.48
N GLU A 64 7.81 -15.98 -5.56
CA GLU A 64 7.42 -14.98 -4.57
C GLU A 64 8.11 -13.61 -4.77
N MET A 65 8.69 -13.36 -5.96
CA MET A 65 9.20 -12.04 -6.30
C MET A 65 8.09 -11.00 -6.19
N GLY A 66 8.38 -9.89 -5.49
CA GLY A 66 7.38 -8.84 -5.19
C GLY A 66 6.55 -9.07 -3.92
N ARG A 67 6.65 -10.24 -3.25
CA ARG A 67 6.11 -10.43 -1.88
C ARG A 67 7.15 -9.98 -0.86
N ARG A 68 6.70 -9.37 0.24
CA ARG A 68 7.55 -8.81 1.32
C ARG A 68 8.20 -9.87 2.24
N ALA A 69 8.40 -11.11 1.79
CA ALA A 69 9.11 -12.11 2.59
C ALA A 69 10.58 -11.67 2.84
N PRO A 70 11.17 -11.96 4.02
CA PRO A 70 12.55 -11.63 4.31
C PRO A 70 13.47 -12.18 3.22
N SER A 71 14.26 -11.30 2.59
CA SER A 71 15.11 -11.65 1.44
C SER A 71 16.18 -12.68 1.80
N TRP A 72 16.69 -12.68 3.02
CA TRP A 72 17.72 -13.62 3.49
C TRP A 72 17.30 -15.11 3.45
N GLN A 73 16.01 -15.43 3.56
CA GLN A 73 15.50 -16.80 3.43
C GLN A 73 15.69 -17.39 2.03
N ARG A 74 15.96 -16.55 1.03
CA ARG A 74 16.16 -16.95 -0.37
C ARG A 74 17.63 -17.07 -0.76
N VAL A 75 18.55 -16.67 0.08
CA VAL A 75 19.99 -16.79 -0.17
C VAL A 75 20.41 -18.25 -0.45
N PRO A 76 19.91 -19.27 0.27
CA PRO A 76 20.19 -20.66 -0.07
C PRO A 76 19.81 -21.05 -1.51
N LEU A 77 18.71 -20.47 -2.05
CA LEU A 77 18.30 -20.74 -3.44
C LEU A 77 19.31 -20.17 -4.44
N LEU A 78 19.90 -18.99 -4.16
CA LEU A 78 20.97 -18.42 -4.98
C LEU A 78 22.22 -19.30 -4.95
N ILE A 79 22.56 -19.87 -3.79
CA ILE A 79 23.69 -20.81 -3.65
C ILE A 79 23.43 -22.07 -4.48
N VAL A 80 22.24 -22.65 -4.37
CA VAL A 80 21.86 -23.84 -5.15
C VAL A 80 21.92 -23.55 -6.65
N MET A 81 21.39 -22.41 -7.09
CA MET A 81 21.45 -22.01 -8.50
C MET A 81 22.89 -21.87 -8.99
N ASN A 82 23.76 -21.26 -8.17
CA ASN A 82 25.17 -21.05 -8.52
C ASN A 82 25.92 -22.38 -8.64
N ILE A 83 25.78 -23.27 -7.64
CA ILE A 83 26.38 -24.60 -7.65
C ILE A 83 25.84 -25.41 -8.83
N SER A 84 24.54 -25.37 -9.09
CA SER A 84 23.92 -26.09 -10.21
C SER A 84 24.42 -25.60 -11.56
N ALA A 85 24.58 -24.28 -11.76
CA ALA A 85 25.13 -23.71 -13.00
C ALA A 85 26.58 -24.16 -13.23
N ALA A 86 27.42 -24.15 -12.19
CA ALA A 86 28.79 -24.65 -12.27
C ALA A 86 28.84 -26.18 -12.54
N ALA A 87 27.95 -26.97 -11.92
CA ALA A 87 27.85 -28.40 -12.14
C ALA A 87 27.38 -28.71 -13.57
N ILE A 88 26.42 -27.96 -14.12
CA ILE A 88 25.99 -28.10 -15.52
C ILE A 88 27.20 -27.85 -16.45
N ALA A 89 28.01 -26.82 -16.21
CA ALA A 89 29.22 -26.55 -16.98
C ALA A 89 30.24 -27.70 -16.88
N TRP A 90 30.41 -28.24 -15.68
CA TRP A 90 31.31 -29.38 -15.42
C TRP A 90 30.92 -30.64 -16.21
N PHE A 91 29.67 -31.02 -16.17
CA PHE A 91 29.19 -32.25 -16.84
C PHE A 91 28.94 -32.07 -18.34
N SER A 92 28.70 -30.86 -18.84
CA SER A 92 28.47 -30.61 -20.26
C SER A 92 29.76 -30.40 -21.08
N HIS A 93 30.91 -30.26 -20.45
CA HIS A 93 32.18 -29.91 -21.11
C HIS A 93 32.01 -28.69 -22.04
N SER A 94 31.16 -27.71 -21.66
CA SER A 94 30.81 -26.56 -22.47
C SER A 94 30.77 -25.27 -21.63
N GLY A 95 31.19 -24.16 -22.21
CA GLY A 95 31.09 -22.81 -21.59
C GLY A 95 29.69 -22.21 -21.68
N ILE A 96 28.79 -22.81 -22.48
CA ILE A 96 27.39 -22.31 -22.67
C ILE A 96 26.64 -22.11 -21.34
N PRO A 97 26.74 -23.02 -20.34
CA PRO A 97 26.06 -22.82 -19.07
C PRO A 97 26.45 -21.57 -18.29
N GLY A 98 27.56 -20.90 -18.67
CA GLY A 98 27.93 -19.58 -18.14
C GLY A 98 26.82 -18.52 -18.33
N ILE A 99 25.95 -18.68 -19.32
CA ILE A 99 24.77 -17.83 -19.53
C ILE A 99 23.80 -17.93 -18.34
N LEU A 100 23.76 -19.03 -17.61
CA LEU A 100 22.89 -19.18 -16.41
C LEU A 100 23.29 -18.23 -15.28
N PHE A 101 24.57 -17.79 -15.21
CA PHE A 101 25.00 -16.78 -14.25
C PHE A 101 24.38 -15.40 -14.53
N LEU A 102 24.07 -15.09 -15.80
CA LEU A 102 23.30 -13.90 -16.14
C LEU A 102 21.87 -14.00 -15.61
N VAL A 103 21.25 -15.18 -15.68
CA VAL A 103 19.91 -15.42 -15.13
C VAL A 103 19.93 -15.24 -13.61
N ILE A 104 20.95 -15.77 -12.92
CA ILE A 104 21.14 -15.56 -11.48
C ILE A 104 21.28 -14.08 -11.16
N ALA A 105 22.10 -13.35 -11.92
CA ALA A 105 22.32 -11.91 -11.74
C ALA A 105 21.01 -11.10 -11.84
N GLY A 106 20.04 -11.52 -12.65
CA GLY A 106 18.72 -10.92 -12.73
C GLY A 106 17.85 -11.15 -11.49
N VAL A 107 18.11 -12.22 -10.73
CA VAL A 107 17.36 -12.55 -9.49
C VAL A 107 17.96 -11.85 -8.26
N VAL A 108 19.28 -11.65 -8.25
CA VAL A 108 20.05 -11.14 -7.09
C VAL A 108 19.49 -9.84 -6.51
N PRO A 109 19.09 -8.78 -7.27
CA PRO A 109 18.55 -7.54 -6.72
C PRO A 109 17.29 -7.72 -5.88
N TRP A 110 16.53 -8.80 -6.12
CA TRP A 110 15.28 -9.13 -5.41
C TRP A 110 15.53 -9.89 -4.09
N VAL A 111 16.74 -10.38 -3.88
CA VAL A 111 17.13 -11.19 -2.73
C VAL A 111 18.12 -10.45 -1.83
N LEU A 112 19.14 -9.82 -2.43
CA LEU A 112 20.24 -9.17 -1.72
C LEU A 112 20.16 -7.65 -1.81
N PRO A 113 20.67 -6.91 -0.79
CA PRO A 113 20.91 -5.49 -0.87
C PRO A 113 21.97 -5.15 -1.94
N LEU A 114 22.06 -3.85 -2.31
CA LEU A 114 22.91 -3.36 -3.40
C LEU A 114 24.36 -3.88 -3.33
N TRP A 115 25.08 -3.61 -2.25
CA TRP A 115 26.50 -3.94 -2.16
C TRP A 115 26.78 -5.45 -2.04
N PRO A 116 26.11 -6.22 -1.17
CA PRO A 116 26.26 -7.68 -1.17
C PRO A 116 25.85 -8.32 -2.50
N GLY A 117 24.81 -7.78 -3.16
CA GLY A 117 24.38 -8.27 -4.47
C GLY A 117 25.40 -8.00 -5.56
N ALA A 118 26.01 -6.82 -5.60
CA ALA A 118 27.06 -6.48 -6.55
C ALA A 118 28.32 -7.36 -6.34
N ALA A 119 28.72 -7.58 -5.08
CA ALA A 119 29.82 -8.49 -4.76
C ALA A 119 29.52 -9.92 -5.20
N TRP A 120 28.30 -10.42 -4.93
CA TRP A 120 27.85 -11.73 -5.37
C TRP A 120 27.97 -11.90 -6.88
N VAL A 121 27.39 -10.97 -7.65
CA VAL A 121 27.39 -11.01 -9.11
C VAL A 121 28.79 -10.94 -9.71
N SER A 122 29.70 -10.18 -9.09
CA SER A 122 31.10 -10.10 -9.54
C SER A 122 31.86 -11.40 -9.27
N LEU A 123 31.64 -12.04 -8.12
CA LEU A 123 32.41 -13.21 -7.71
C LEU A 123 31.85 -14.53 -8.28
N GLN A 124 30.52 -14.64 -8.48
CA GLN A 124 29.89 -15.89 -8.92
C GLN A 124 30.48 -16.44 -10.22
N ASN A 125 30.86 -15.58 -11.17
CA ASN A 125 31.38 -15.99 -12.48
C ASN A 125 32.76 -16.66 -12.39
N PHE A 126 33.54 -16.34 -11.36
CA PHE A 126 34.84 -16.98 -11.11
C PHE A 126 34.72 -18.43 -10.63
N THR A 127 33.54 -18.88 -10.22
CA THR A 127 33.29 -20.33 -9.93
C THR A 127 33.40 -21.19 -11.17
N LEU A 128 33.33 -20.62 -12.38
CA LEU A 128 33.57 -21.33 -13.64
C LEU A 128 35.05 -21.55 -13.94
N MET A 129 35.96 -20.74 -13.36
CA MET A 129 37.38 -20.78 -13.67
C MET A 129 38.02 -22.16 -13.49
N PRO A 130 37.84 -22.86 -12.33
CA PRO A 130 38.37 -24.22 -12.18
C PRO A 130 37.69 -25.22 -13.15
N VAL A 131 36.44 -25.03 -13.51
CA VAL A 131 35.76 -25.88 -14.48
C VAL A 131 36.40 -25.75 -15.84
N ILE A 132 36.65 -24.52 -16.30
CA ILE A 132 37.28 -24.24 -17.59
C ILE A 132 38.69 -24.83 -17.64
N LEU A 133 39.52 -24.61 -16.62
CA LEU A 133 40.89 -25.07 -16.58
C LEU A 133 41.05 -26.58 -16.53
N VAL A 134 40.10 -27.30 -15.93
CA VAL A 134 40.17 -28.79 -15.75
C VAL A 134 39.48 -29.53 -16.90
N ARG A 135 38.37 -29.00 -17.40
CA ARG A 135 37.49 -29.73 -18.33
C ARG A 135 37.64 -29.33 -19.80
N PHE A 136 38.28 -28.16 -20.10
CA PHE A 136 38.44 -27.73 -21.48
C PHE A 136 39.89 -27.90 -21.92
N GLU A 137 40.15 -28.86 -22.81
CA GLU A 137 41.47 -29.05 -23.35
C GLU A 137 41.92 -27.87 -24.18
N GLY A 138 43.19 -27.44 -24.00
CA GLY A 138 43.78 -26.35 -24.75
C GLY A 138 43.51 -24.95 -24.22
N TYR A 139 42.68 -24.79 -23.16
CA TYR A 139 42.46 -23.48 -22.54
C TYR A 139 43.59 -23.12 -21.59
N THR A 140 44.11 -21.91 -21.76
CA THR A 140 45.10 -21.34 -20.85
C THR A 140 44.42 -20.60 -19.70
N PHE A 141 45.19 -20.27 -18.65
CA PHE A 141 44.68 -19.42 -17.56
C PHE A 141 44.16 -18.07 -18.08
N GLY A 142 44.85 -17.51 -19.13
CA GLY A 142 44.43 -16.25 -19.76
C GLY A 142 43.05 -16.38 -20.44
N ASP A 143 42.79 -17.49 -21.13
CA ASP A 143 41.49 -17.74 -21.79
C ASP A 143 40.39 -17.90 -20.78
N ALA A 144 40.63 -18.65 -19.70
CA ALA A 144 39.67 -18.80 -18.62
C ALA A 144 39.34 -17.47 -17.92
N LEU A 145 40.36 -16.65 -17.67
CA LEU A 145 40.18 -15.33 -17.08
C LEU A 145 39.38 -14.40 -18.00
N LEU A 146 39.70 -14.39 -19.29
CA LEU A 146 38.98 -13.60 -20.30
C LEU A 146 37.53 -13.98 -20.36
N GLN A 147 37.21 -15.27 -20.37
CA GLN A 147 35.86 -15.78 -20.43
C GLN A 147 35.06 -15.44 -19.16
N CYS A 148 35.66 -15.62 -17.98
CA CYS A 148 35.02 -15.22 -16.71
C CYS A 148 34.75 -13.71 -16.68
N THR A 149 35.69 -12.89 -17.14
CA THR A 149 35.53 -11.43 -17.18
C THR A 149 34.43 -11.01 -18.14
N LEU A 150 34.27 -11.68 -19.28
CA LEU A 150 33.18 -11.43 -20.21
C LEU A 150 31.79 -11.73 -19.55
N PHE A 151 31.69 -12.85 -18.84
CA PHE A 151 30.47 -13.18 -18.13
C PHE A 151 30.19 -12.23 -16.95
N VAL A 152 31.23 -11.71 -16.27
CA VAL A 152 31.09 -10.66 -15.26
C VAL A 152 30.43 -9.42 -15.87
N GLY A 153 30.93 -8.95 -17.03
CA GLY A 153 30.32 -7.80 -17.73
C GLY A 153 28.85 -7.98 -18.04
N GLY A 154 28.47 -9.13 -18.63
CA GLY A 154 27.06 -9.48 -18.91
C GLY A 154 26.21 -9.60 -17.63
N SER A 155 26.77 -10.19 -16.58
CA SER A 155 26.10 -10.33 -15.30
C SER A 155 25.87 -8.98 -14.62
N ILE A 156 26.85 -8.07 -14.64
CA ILE A 156 26.70 -6.70 -14.13
C ILE A 156 25.61 -5.96 -14.90
N PHE A 157 25.60 -6.05 -16.22
CA PHE A 157 24.57 -5.43 -17.05
C PHE A 157 23.16 -5.93 -16.67
N THR A 158 22.98 -7.25 -16.52
CA THR A 158 21.71 -7.84 -16.14
C THR A 158 21.31 -7.45 -14.71
N TYR A 159 22.28 -7.40 -13.79
CA TYR A 159 22.07 -6.98 -12.41
C TYR A 159 21.58 -5.53 -12.34
N VAL A 160 22.25 -4.61 -13.03
CA VAL A 160 21.87 -3.19 -13.06
C VAL A 160 20.49 -3.00 -13.67
N THR A 161 20.20 -3.67 -14.78
CA THR A 161 18.88 -3.61 -15.43
C THR A 161 17.77 -4.11 -14.50
N SER A 162 18.00 -5.23 -13.80
CA SER A 162 17.06 -5.78 -12.83
C SER A 162 16.92 -4.87 -11.59
N LEU A 163 18.00 -4.24 -11.15
CA LEU A 163 17.97 -3.28 -10.05
C LEU A 163 17.12 -2.06 -10.39
N ILE A 164 17.28 -1.50 -11.61
CA ILE A 164 16.47 -0.39 -12.11
C ILE A 164 15.00 -0.81 -12.17
N ALA A 165 14.69 -2.00 -12.67
CA ALA A 165 13.34 -2.50 -12.74
C ALA A 165 12.68 -2.64 -11.34
N LYS A 166 13.44 -3.13 -10.35
CA LYS A 166 12.99 -3.17 -8.94
C LYS A 166 12.73 -1.77 -8.41
N GLN A 167 13.67 -0.85 -8.59
CA GLN A 167 13.55 0.53 -8.11
C GLN A 167 12.35 1.27 -8.73
N GLN A 168 12.08 1.05 -10.02
CA GLN A 168 10.89 1.57 -10.68
C GLN A 168 9.59 0.98 -10.10
N THR A 169 9.59 -0.29 -9.74
CA THR A 169 8.43 -0.94 -9.13
C THR A 169 8.14 -0.34 -7.77
N ASP A 170 9.16 -0.21 -6.92
CA ASP A 170 9.05 0.36 -5.58
C ASP A 170 8.59 1.84 -5.63
N SER A 171 9.15 2.63 -6.55
CA SER A 171 8.75 4.03 -6.76
C SER A 171 7.31 4.18 -7.25
N ARG A 172 6.83 3.30 -8.13
CA ARG A 172 5.44 3.30 -8.61
C ARG A 172 4.45 2.94 -7.51
N GLU A 173 4.80 2.01 -6.62
CA GLU A 173 3.96 1.68 -5.47
C GLU A 173 3.85 2.86 -4.50
N GLU A 174 4.96 3.54 -4.22
CA GLU A 174 4.97 4.73 -3.38
C GLU A 174 4.17 5.89 -4.01
N GLN A 175 4.33 6.14 -5.32
CA GLN A 175 3.53 7.14 -6.03
C GLN A 175 2.01 6.84 -6.00
N ARG A 176 1.62 5.56 -6.14
CA ARG A 176 0.22 5.16 -6.04
C ARG A 176 -0.34 5.42 -4.65
N ARG A 177 0.44 5.10 -3.63
CA ARG A 177 0.08 5.36 -2.24
C ARG A 177 -0.13 6.85 -1.98
N LEU A 178 0.85 7.68 -2.36
CA LEU A 178 0.78 9.14 -2.22
C LEU A 178 -0.40 9.74 -2.99
N ASN A 179 -0.67 9.25 -4.21
CA ASN A 179 -1.82 9.71 -4.99
C ASN A 179 -3.17 9.32 -4.35
N SER A 180 -3.28 8.13 -3.73
CA SER A 180 -4.51 7.74 -3.01
C SER A 180 -4.73 8.61 -1.77
N GLU A 181 -3.67 8.88 -1.02
CA GLU A 181 -3.69 9.76 0.14
C GLU A 181 -4.06 11.20 -0.24
N LEU A 182 -3.48 11.71 -1.33
CA LEU A 182 -3.79 13.05 -1.84
C LEU A 182 -5.25 13.18 -2.28
N ARG A 183 -5.80 12.16 -2.96
CA ARG A 183 -7.21 12.15 -3.38
C ARG A 183 -8.14 12.15 -2.18
N ALA A 184 -7.89 11.28 -1.18
CA ALA A 184 -8.68 11.26 0.04
C ALA A 184 -8.65 12.61 0.77
N THR A 185 -7.48 13.22 0.91
CA THR A 185 -7.34 14.54 1.54
C THR A 185 -8.06 15.65 0.74
N ARG A 186 -7.99 15.62 -0.59
CA ARG A 186 -8.72 16.60 -1.44
C ARG A 186 -10.22 16.46 -1.28
N THR A 187 -10.77 15.26 -1.26
CA THR A 187 -12.20 15.02 -1.05
C THR A 187 -12.65 15.60 0.29
N LEU A 188 -11.88 15.37 1.36
CA LEU A 188 -12.14 15.93 2.68
C LEU A 188 -12.11 17.46 2.71
N LEU A 189 -11.08 18.06 2.10
CA LEU A 189 -10.96 19.51 2.03
C LEU A 189 -12.12 20.14 1.26
N THR A 190 -12.54 19.52 0.16
CA THR A 190 -13.69 20.00 -0.62
C THR A 190 -14.97 19.95 0.19
N GLU A 191 -15.23 18.85 0.91
CA GLU A 191 -16.42 18.72 1.74
C GLU A 191 -16.38 19.66 2.95
N SER A 192 -15.23 19.76 3.62
CA SER A 192 -15.02 20.72 4.70
C SER A 192 -15.23 22.19 4.25
N SER A 193 -14.72 22.55 3.05
CA SER A 193 -14.94 23.89 2.49
C SER A 193 -16.40 24.15 2.16
N ARG A 194 -17.12 23.14 1.64
CA ARG A 194 -18.56 23.24 1.35
C ARG A 194 -19.39 23.46 2.63
N ILE A 195 -19.05 22.74 3.69
CA ILE A 195 -19.72 22.90 4.99
C ILE A 195 -19.42 24.27 5.58
N ALA A 196 -18.16 24.72 5.58
CA ALA A 196 -17.77 26.03 6.08
C ALA A 196 -18.51 27.16 5.33
N GLU A 197 -18.69 27.04 4.01
CA GLU A 197 -19.44 28.01 3.20
C GLU A 197 -20.94 28.00 3.54
N ARG A 198 -21.54 26.83 3.73
CA ARG A 198 -22.94 26.71 4.18
C ARG A 198 -23.14 27.36 5.55
N MET A 199 -22.23 27.11 6.51
CA MET A 199 -22.29 27.75 7.84
C MET A 199 -22.11 29.26 7.76
N ARG A 200 -21.28 29.76 6.84
CA ARG A 200 -21.11 31.20 6.60
C ARG A 200 -22.41 31.81 6.09
N ILE A 201 -23.03 31.18 5.06
CA ILE A 201 -24.29 31.62 4.49
C ILE A 201 -25.42 31.58 5.54
N SER A 202 -25.50 30.51 6.33
CA SER A 202 -26.49 30.37 7.40
C SER A 202 -26.38 31.49 8.43
N ARG A 203 -25.15 31.86 8.86
CA ARG A 203 -24.92 32.97 9.77
C ARG A 203 -25.29 34.31 9.16
N GLU A 204 -24.86 34.60 7.93
CA GLU A 204 -25.19 35.84 7.22
C GLU A 204 -26.70 36.01 7.02
N LEU A 205 -27.42 34.93 6.67
CA LEU A 205 -28.89 34.94 6.57
C LEU A 205 -29.54 35.23 7.93
N HIS A 206 -29.06 34.58 8.99
CA HIS A 206 -29.60 34.79 10.34
C HIS A 206 -29.39 36.25 10.81
N ASP A 207 -28.18 36.76 10.61
CA ASP A 207 -27.81 38.09 11.12
C ASP A 207 -28.46 39.23 10.30
N LEU A 208 -28.48 39.11 8.97
CA LEU A 208 -28.96 40.14 8.07
C LEU A 208 -30.49 40.13 7.98
N VAL A 209 -31.05 38.97 7.62
CA VAL A 209 -32.48 38.88 7.38
C VAL A 209 -33.28 38.75 8.68
N GLY A 210 -32.76 37.97 9.63
CA GLY A 210 -33.39 37.77 10.94
C GLY A 210 -33.50 39.09 11.74
N HIS A 211 -32.41 39.90 11.77
CA HIS A 211 -32.41 41.21 12.42
C HIS A 211 -33.37 42.21 11.77
N HIS A 212 -33.35 42.30 10.43
CA HIS A 212 -34.21 43.24 9.71
C HIS A 212 -35.70 42.86 9.81
N LEU A 213 -36.03 41.59 9.71
CA LEU A 213 -37.44 41.15 9.88
C LEU A 213 -37.93 41.33 11.30
N THR A 214 -37.07 41.15 12.30
CA THR A 214 -37.43 41.39 13.72
C THR A 214 -37.68 42.89 13.96
N ALA A 215 -36.82 43.77 13.44
CA ALA A 215 -37.00 45.21 13.51
C ALA A 215 -38.25 45.68 12.76
N LEU A 216 -38.52 45.14 11.57
CA LEU A 216 -39.73 45.43 10.81
C LEU A 216 -40.98 45.00 11.58
N SER A 217 -40.99 43.79 12.14
CA SER A 217 -42.12 43.24 12.93
C SER A 217 -42.45 44.15 14.16
N LEU A 218 -41.41 44.63 14.83
CA LEU A 218 -41.53 45.57 15.97
C LEU A 218 -42.09 46.91 15.53
N ASN A 219 -41.59 47.50 14.44
CA ASN A 219 -42.11 48.76 13.90
C ASN A 219 -43.57 48.65 13.46
N LEU A 220 -43.96 47.55 12.84
CA LEU A 220 -45.36 47.28 12.46
C LEU A 220 -46.25 47.07 13.68
N GLU A 221 -45.76 46.51 14.76
CA GLU A 221 -46.48 46.36 16.04
C GLU A 221 -46.78 47.75 16.65
N VAL A 222 -45.76 48.61 16.73
CA VAL A 222 -45.95 49.99 17.19
C VAL A 222 -46.93 50.76 16.29
N ALA A 223 -46.82 50.63 14.95
CA ALA A 223 -47.70 51.26 14.01
C ALA A 223 -49.16 50.79 14.18
N SER A 224 -49.38 49.47 14.44
CA SER A 224 -50.72 48.90 14.65
C SER A 224 -51.47 49.48 15.84
N HIS A 225 -50.74 50.04 16.83
CA HIS A 225 -51.31 50.72 18.00
C HIS A 225 -51.56 52.21 17.79
N LEU A 226 -50.93 52.81 16.76
CA LEU A 226 -51.04 54.23 16.45
C LEU A 226 -52.11 54.54 15.40
N VAL A 227 -52.55 53.56 14.61
CA VAL A 227 -53.51 53.73 13.51
C VAL A 227 -54.82 52.99 13.83
N SER A 228 -55.94 53.44 13.20
CA SER A 228 -57.30 52.80 13.37
C SER A 228 -58.02 52.67 12.03
N GLY A 229 -59.07 51.86 11.97
CA GLY A 229 -59.83 51.57 10.76
C GLY A 229 -59.12 50.71 9.74
N THR A 230 -59.37 50.94 8.43
CA THR A 230 -58.78 50.16 7.32
C THR A 230 -57.25 50.20 7.29
N ALA A 231 -56.62 51.25 7.73
CA ALA A 231 -55.15 51.38 7.84
C ALA A 231 -54.59 50.38 8.87
N GLN A 232 -55.26 50.16 9.99
CA GLN A 232 -54.86 49.19 11.01
C GLN A 232 -54.92 47.74 10.49
N GLU A 233 -55.91 47.44 9.64
CA GLU A 233 -56.05 46.15 9.03
C GLU A 233 -54.90 45.84 8.08
N HIS A 234 -54.47 46.78 7.23
CA HIS A 234 -53.27 46.66 6.37
C HIS A 234 -52.00 46.52 7.16
N VAL A 235 -51.81 47.24 8.26
CA VAL A 235 -50.64 47.10 9.13
C VAL A 235 -50.57 45.74 9.78
N ARG A 236 -51.71 45.19 10.27
CA ARG A 236 -51.78 43.81 10.82
C ARG A 236 -51.50 42.74 9.78
N GLN A 237 -51.98 42.90 8.54
CA GLN A 237 -51.63 42.02 7.45
C GLN A 237 -50.11 42.05 7.14
N ALA A 238 -49.48 43.21 7.05
CA ALA A 238 -48.06 43.36 6.86
C ALA A 238 -47.24 42.71 7.98
N GLN A 239 -47.69 42.87 9.25
CA GLN A 239 -47.05 42.22 10.41
C GLN A 239 -47.14 40.71 10.34
N THR A 240 -48.29 40.16 9.92
CA THR A 240 -48.46 38.71 9.72
C THR A 240 -47.50 38.16 8.66
N VAL A 241 -47.36 38.87 7.53
CA VAL A 241 -46.37 38.50 6.46
C VAL A 241 -44.96 38.56 6.96
N ALA A 242 -44.56 39.60 7.73
CA ALA A 242 -43.21 39.70 8.33
C ALA A 242 -42.91 38.56 9.30
N LYS A 243 -43.89 38.14 10.13
CA LYS A 243 -43.75 37.00 11.05
C LYS A 243 -43.64 35.65 10.29
N LEU A 244 -44.39 35.47 9.21
CA LEU A 244 -44.27 34.30 8.36
C LEU A 244 -42.90 34.22 7.69
N LEU A 245 -42.43 35.29 7.08
CA LEU A 245 -41.08 35.36 6.48
C LEU A 245 -39.96 35.08 7.51
N LEU A 246 -40.11 35.57 8.75
CA LEU A 246 -39.15 35.25 9.81
C LEU A 246 -39.14 33.75 10.16
N SER A 247 -40.32 33.10 10.18
CA SER A 247 -40.44 31.67 10.39
C SER A 247 -39.79 30.88 9.23
N ASP A 248 -40.10 31.26 8.00
CA ASP A 248 -39.57 30.59 6.81
C ASP A 248 -38.03 30.69 6.74
N VAL A 249 -37.46 31.87 7.04
CA VAL A 249 -36.01 32.05 7.12
C VAL A 249 -35.38 31.19 8.22
N ARG A 250 -36.00 31.11 9.39
CA ARG A 250 -35.52 30.22 10.47
C ARG A 250 -35.59 28.75 10.10
N GLU A 251 -36.59 28.33 9.38
CA GLU A 251 -36.71 26.96 8.88
C GLU A 251 -35.61 26.63 7.87
N VAL A 252 -35.39 27.52 6.87
CA VAL A 252 -34.30 27.34 5.90
C VAL A 252 -32.91 27.31 6.58
N VAL A 253 -32.68 28.19 7.56
CA VAL A 253 -31.45 28.20 8.36
C VAL A 253 -31.29 26.92 9.18
N SER A 254 -32.39 26.37 9.72
CA SER A 254 -32.38 25.08 10.45
C SER A 254 -32.06 23.91 9.51
N GLN A 255 -32.70 23.85 8.33
CA GLN A 255 -32.42 22.82 7.32
C GLN A 255 -30.96 22.88 6.83
N LEU A 256 -30.39 24.07 6.66
CA LEU A 256 -28.97 24.24 6.31
C LEU A 256 -28.04 23.71 7.43
N ARG A 257 -28.47 23.72 8.70
CA ARG A 257 -27.70 23.19 9.85
C ARG A 257 -27.86 21.68 10.06
N GLU A 258 -29.02 21.10 9.74
CA GLU A 258 -29.25 19.66 9.89
C GLU A 258 -28.42 18.82 8.90
N ASP A 259 -28.03 19.41 7.76
CA ASP A 259 -27.15 18.79 6.75
C ASP A 259 -25.64 18.93 7.05
N ASP A 260 -25.26 19.56 8.17
CA ASP A 260 -23.86 19.92 8.47
C ASP A 260 -22.97 18.76 8.93
N ASN A 261 -23.53 17.53 9.06
CA ASN A 261 -22.76 16.38 9.47
C ASN A 261 -21.91 15.81 8.32
N ILE A 262 -20.59 15.75 8.55
CA ILE A 262 -19.62 15.16 7.61
C ILE A 262 -19.82 13.64 7.62
N ASP A 263 -20.36 13.08 6.53
CA ASP A 263 -20.47 11.64 6.36
C ASP A 263 -19.11 11.02 6.02
N LEU A 264 -18.56 10.28 6.98
CA LEU A 264 -17.29 9.56 6.84
C LEU A 264 -17.45 8.20 6.14
N THR A 265 -18.69 7.75 5.90
CA THR A 265 -18.96 6.41 5.35
C THR A 265 -18.32 6.23 3.98
N ALA A 266 -18.50 7.20 3.08
CA ALA A 266 -17.94 7.15 1.74
C ALA A 266 -16.41 7.25 1.76
N ALA A 267 -15.84 8.11 2.61
CA ALA A 267 -14.40 8.31 2.74
C ALA A 267 -13.71 7.05 3.29
N LEU A 268 -14.30 6.41 4.31
CA LEU A 268 -13.78 5.16 4.89
C LEU A 268 -13.85 4.00 3.88
N LYS A 269 -14.95 3.86 3.13
CA LYS A 269 -15.05 2.88 2.04
C LYS A 269 -13.97 3.08 0.99
N THR A 270 -13.74 4.32 0.55
CA THR A 270 -12.69 4.63 -0.43
C THR A 270 -11.29 4.29 0.09
N LEU A 271 -11.02 4.49 1.38
CA LEU A 271 -9.73 4.15 2.00
C LEU A 271 -9.49 2.63 2.04
N THR A 272 -10.54 1.83 2.19
CA THR A 272 -10.44 0.37 2.29
C THR A 272 -10.41 -0.32 0.94
N GLU A 273 -10.85 0.36 -0.13
CA GLU A 273 -10.88 -0.18 -1.48
C GLU A 273 -9.48 -0.28 -2.10
N GLY A 274 -9.17 -1.45 -2.65
CA GLY A 274 -7.99 -1.64 -3.49
C GLY A 274 -6.64 -1.70 -2.79
N VAL A 275 -6.59 -1.96 -1.48
CA VAL A 275 -5.34 -2.18 -0.74
C VAL A 275 -4.71 -3.51 -1.15
N PRO A 276 -3.50 -3.52 -1.78
CA PRO A 276 -2.92 -4.74 -2.30
C PRO A 276 -2.47 -5.68 -1.17
N GLY A 277 -2.86 -6.95 -1.26
CA GLY A 277 -2.37 -8.01 -0.38
C GLY A 277 -3.01 -8.03 1.02
N LEU A 278 -4.04 -7.22 1.28
CA LEU A 278 -4.78 -7.19 2.53
C LEU A 278 -6.29 -7.21 2.22
N ALA A 279 -7.02 -8.16 2.80
CA ALA A 279 -8.48 -8.17 2.79
C ALA A 279 -8.99 -7.31 3.97
N ILE A 280 -9.71 -6.22 3.68
CA ILE A 280 -10.25 -5.34 4.71
C ILE A 280 -11.74 -5.60 4.83
N HIS A 281 -12.16 -6.00 6.03
CA HIS A 281 -13.55 -6.22 6.42
C HIS A 281 -14.04 -4.99 7.17
N LEU A 282 -14.78 -4.13 6.46
CA LEU A 282 -15.28 -2.86 6.99
C LEU A 282 -16.73 -3.03 7.48
N ASP A 283 -16.95 -2.79 8.77
CA ASP A 283 -18.26 -2.76 9.42
C ASP A 283 -18.57 -1.32 9.84
N LEU A 284 -19.58 -0.73 9.21
CA LEU A 284 -20.01 0.66 9.42
C LEU A 284 -21.51 0.72 9.64
N PRO A 285 -22.00 1.60 10.53
CA PRO A 285 -23.40 1.94 10.58
C PRO A 285 -23.84 2.58 9.24
N PRO A 286 -25.15 2.58 8.93
CA PRO A 286 -25.69 3.15 7.69
C PRO A 286 -25.24 4.60 7.44
N ARG A 287 -25.09 5.38 8.50
CA ARG A 287 -24.53 6.72 8.51
C ARG A 287 -23.52 6.87 9.64
N PHE A 288 -22.27 7.10 9.28
CA PHE A 288 -21.18 7.38 10.23
C PHE A 288 -20.70 8.81 10.01
N ALA A 289 -21.21 9.72 10.82
CA ALA A 289 -21.07 11.15 10.58
C ALA A 289 -20.62 11.91 11.84
N VAL A 290 -19.95 13.04 11.63
CA VAL A 290 -19.44 13.94 12.68
C VAL A 290 -19.62 15.39 12.27
N ASP A 291 -19.94 16.26 13.22
CA ASP A 291 -20.25 17.67 12.97
C ASP A 291 -18.99 18.53 12.82
N ASP A 292 -17.88 18.09 13.43
CA ASP A 292 -16.63 18.86 13.50
C ASP A 292 -15.63 18.37 12.44
N PRO A 293 -15.18 19.24 11.50
CA PRO A 293 -14.19 18.91 10.49
C PRO A 293 -12.86 18.41 11.05
N LEU A 294 -12.41 18.93 12.21
CA LEU A 294 -11.18 18.48 12.84
C LEU A 294 -11.31 17.05 13.34
N ARG A 295 -12.45 16.71 13.96
CA ARG A 295 -12.76 15.34 14.40
C ARG A 295 -12.86 14.38 13.23
N ALA A 296 -13.51 14.78 12.13
CA ALA A 296 -13.57 14.03 10.89
C ALA A 296 -12.17 13.70 10.37
N GLN A 297 -11.30 14.68 10.31
CA GLN A 297 -9.92 14.53 9.86
C GLN A 297 -9.12 13.57 10.76
N VAL A 298 -9.27 13.71 12.09
CA VAL A 298 -8.56 12.84 13.06
C VAL A 298 -8.98 11.37 12.86
N LEU A 299 -10.28 11.08 12.75
CA LEU A 299 -10.81 9.71 12.53
C LEU A 299 -10.28 9.10 11.23
N LEU A 300 -10.30 9.85 10.13
CA LEU A 300 -9.78 9.37 8.85
C LEU A 300 -8.28 9.13 8.88
N ARG A 301 -7.50 9.99 9.56
CA ARG A 301 -6.07 9.78 9.75
C ARG A 301 -5.78 8.55 10.62
N CYS A 302 -6.60 8.28 11.63
CA CYS A 302 -6.50 7.05 12.42
C CYS A 302 -6.73 5.81 11.54
N ALA A 303 -7.80 5.79 10.75
CA ALA A 303 -8.08 4.68 9.83
C ALA A 303 -6.95 4.47 8.81
N GLN A 304 -6.42 5.55 8.22
CA GLN A 304 -5.27 5.51 7.30
C GLN A 304 -4.03 4.90 7.95
N GLU A 305 -3.71 5.31 9.17
CA GLU A 305 -2.53 4.84 9.90
C GLU A 305 -2.67 3.37 10.30
N ILE A 306 -3.88 2.94 10.72
CA ILE A 306 -4.20 1.54 11.00
C ILE A 306 -3.95 0.67 9.77
N ILE A 307 -4.53 1.01 8.63
CA ILE A 307 -4.36 0.28 7.36
C ILE A 307 -2.87 0.24 6.97
N THR A 308 -2.18 1.38 7.09
CA THR A 308 -0.76 1.48 6.75
C THR A 308 0.11 0.58 7.64
N ASN A 309 -0.16 0.56 8.95
CA ASN A 309 0.59 -0.24 9.91
C ASN A 309 0.36 -1.73 9.69
N THR A 310 -0.88 -2.14 9.42
CA THR A 310 -1.20 -3.53 9.07
C THR A 310 -0.45 -3.96 7.80
N VAL A 311 -0.49 -3.17 6.75
CA VAL A 311 0.21 -3.47 5.49
C VAL A 311 1.73 -3.51 5.67
N ARG A 312 2.32 -2.60 6.46
CA ARG A 312 3.78 -2.48 6.60
C ARG A 312 4.39 -3.42 7.62
N HIS A 313 3.68 -3.68 8.72
CA HIS A 313 4.29 -4.26 9.91
C HIS A 313 3.68 -5.58 10.35
N ALA A 314 2.38 -5.79 10.13
CA ALA A 314 1.70 -6.96 10.66
C ALA A 314 2.00 -8.24 9.89
N GLY A 315 2.20 -8.17 8.56
CA GLY A 315 2.23 -9.35 7.70
C GLY A 315 0.89 -10.07 7.63
N ALA A 316 -0.20 -9.38 7.99
CA ALA A 316 -1.56 -9.88 8.04
C ALA A 316 -2.16 -10.12 6.65
N GLN A 317 -3.12 -11.02 6.58
CA GLN A 317 -3.96 -11.24 5.40
C GLN A 317 -5.31 -10.57 5.52
N ASN A 318 -5.81 -10.40 6.76
CA ASN A 318 -7.11 -9.79 7.05
C ASN A 318 -6.96 -8.64 8.06
N LEU A 319 -7.75 -7.58 7.85
CA LEU A 319 -7.97 -6.48 8.77
C LEU A 319 -9.47 -6.29 8.95
N TRP A 320 -9.96 -6.39 10.17
CA TRP A 320 -11.33 -6.03 10.56
C TRP A 320 -11.32 -4.62 11.11
N LEU A 321 -12.12 -3.76 10.51
CA LEU A 321 -12.28 -2.36 10.90
C LEU A 321 -13.76 -2.12 11.17
N ARG A 322 -14.14 -1.97 12.43
CA ARG A 322 -15.49 -1.65 12.88
C ARG A 322 -15.55 -0.23 13.40
N CYS A 323 -16.49 0.54 12.90
CA CYS A 323 -16.75 1.89 13.39
C CYS A 323 -18.18 1.96 13.94
N GLU A 324 -18.33 2.54 15.11
CA GLU A 324 -19.65 2.67 15.75
C GLU A 324 -19.75 3.97 16.54
N ARG A 325 -20.99 4.33 16.87
CA ARG A 325 -21.29 5.38 17.84
C ARG A 325 -21.67 4.68 19.15
N THR A 326 -20.94 4.99 20.21
CA THR A 326 -21.16 4.40 21.52
C THR A 326 -22.32 5.07 22.25
N GLU A 327 -22.86 4.40 23.27
CA GLU A 327 -23.89 4.97 24.16
C GLU A 327 -23.39 6.20 24.92
N ALA A 328 -22.07 6.33 25.13
CA ALA A 328 -21.42 7.47 25.75
C ALA A 328 -21.28 8.71 24.83
N ASN A 329 -21.96 8.72 23.66
CA ASN A 329 -21.88 9.76 22.65
C ASN A 329 -20.45 9.97 22.11
N GLU A 330 -19.70 8.88 21.95
CA GLU A 330 -18.37 8.85 21.34
C GLU A 330 -18.42 8.10 20.01
N LEU A 331 -17.57 8.47 19.07
CA LEU A 331 -17.28 7.64 17.91
C LEU A 331 -16.11 6.70 18.25
N ALA A 332 -16.28 5.42 17.96
CA ALA A 332 -15.25 4.42 18.17
C ALA A 332 -14.79 3.79 16.85
N ILE A 333 -13.50 3.54 16.73
CA ILE A 333 -12.88 2.71 15.70
C ILE A 333 -12.22 1.53 16.39
N HIS A 334 -12.67 0.33 16.08
CA HIS A 334 -12.09 -0.92 16.52
C HIS A 334 -11.41 -1.59 15.35
N ALA A 335 -10.12 -1.81 15.46
CA ALA A 335 -9.30 -2.43 14.43
C ALA A 335 -8.63 -3.69 14.97
N ARG A 336 -8.63 -4.77 14.19
CA ARG A 336 -7.92 -6.00 14.51
C ARG A 336 -7.37 -6.62 13.25
N ASP A 337 -6.10 -7.04 13.27
CA ASP A 337 -5.51 -7.83 12.20
C ASP A 337 -5.15 -9.25 12.65
N ASP A 338 -4.91 -10.14 11.69
CA ASP A 338 -4.48 -11.52 11.89
C ASP A 338 -2.96 -11.69 11.73
N GLY A 339 -2.20 -10.61 11.93
CA GLY A 339 -0.76 -10.60 11.74
C GLY A 339 0.02 -11.19 12.92
N ARG A 340 1.35 -11.03 12.84
CA ARG A 340 2.30 -11.59 13.83
C ARG A 340 2.25 -10.95 15.21
N GLY A 341 1.52 -9.83 15.40
CA GLY A 341 1.54 -9.10 16.66
C GLY A 341 2.93 -8.62 17.09
N SER A 342 3.07 -8.22 18.35
CA SER A 342 4.35 -7.79 18.94
C SER A 342 4.36 -7.99 20.46
N ASP A 343 5.50 -8.44 21.01
CA ASP A 343 5.70 -8.53 22.47
C ASP A 343 5.98 -7.16 23.11
N SER A 344 6.35 -6.17 22.32
CA SER A 344 6.61 -4.81 22.78
C SER A 344 6.09 -3.79 21.78
N ILE A 345 5.28 -2.86 22.28
CA ILE A 345 4.82 -1.72 21.49
C ILE A 345 5.97 -0.73 21.37
N ARG A 346 6.80 -0.85 20.33
CA ARG A 346 7.71 0.24 19.98
C ARG A 346 6.85 1.39 19.46
N GLN A 347 6.80 2.46 20.25
CA GLN A 347 6.13 3.70 19.85
C GLN A 347 6.91 4.33 18.68
N GLY A 348 6.54 3.93 17.46
CA GLY A 348 6.98 4.62 16.24
C GLY A 348 6.19 5.91 16.05
N ASN A 349 6.66 6.79 15.16
CA ASN A 349 6.03 8.08 14.86
C ASN A 349 4.54 7.98 14.51
N GLY A 350 4.08 6.86 13.96
CA GLY A 350 2.68 6.62 13.58
C GLY A 350 1.73 6.54 14.77
N LEU A 351 2.02 5.65 15.74
CA LEU A 351 1.19 5.45 16.93
C LEU A 351 1.26 6.66 17.86
N THR A 352 2.43 7.29 17.99
CA THR A 352 2.60 8.54 18.76
C THR A 352 1.75 9.66 18.15
N GLY A 353 1.86 9.89 16.85
CA GLY A 353 1.08 10.90 16.14
C GLY A 353 -0.43 10.64 16.14
N MET A 354 -0.86 9.37 16.19
CA MET A 354 -2.27 9.01 16.34
C MET A 354 -2.79 9.36 17.74
N ARG A 355 -2.02 9.07 18.79
CA ARG A 355 -2.35 9.41 20.17
C ARG A 355 -2.40 10.92 20.38
N GLU A 356 -1.43 11.66 19.84
CA GLU A 356 -1.39 13.12 19.92
C GLU A 356 -2.59 13.78 19.23
N ARG A 357 -2.95 13.34 18.04
CA ARG A 357 -4.11 13.87 17.31
C ARG A 357 -5.44 13.56 18.01
N LEU A 358 -5.60 12.33 18.53
CA LEU A 358 -6.79 12.00 19.32
C LEU A 358 -6.87 12.87 20.58
N ALA A 359 -5.77 13.05 21.30
CA ALA A 359 -5.73 13.90 22.50
C ALA A 359 -6.12 15.36 22.23
N GLN A 360 -5.79 15.92 21.05
CA GLN A 360 -6.18 17.29 20.65
C GLN A 360 -7.71 17.49 20.60
N VAL A 361 -8.45 16.42 20.38
CA VAL A 361 -9.93 16.45 20.29
C VAL A 361 -10.61 15.73 21.46
N GLY A 362 -9.85 15.48 22.54
CA GLY A 362 -10.34 14.82 23.75
C GLY A 362 -10.52 13.30 23.62
N GLY A 363 -9.99 12.71 22.56
CA GLY A 363 -10.06 11.27 22.31
C GLY A 363 -8.97 10.46 23.02
N ARG A 364 -9.11 9.14 22.99
CA ARG A 364 -8.16 8.19 23.58
C ARG A 364 -7.85 7.05 22.63
N LEU A 365 -6.72 6.36 22.87
CA LEU A 365 -6.22 5.25 22.08
C LEU A 365 -5.74 4.13 22.98
N ASP A 366 -6.32 2.95 22.84
CA ASP A 366 -5.86 1.73 23.48
C ASP A 366 -5.32 0.74 22.46
N ILE A 367 -4.27 0.02 22.84
CA ILE A 367 -3.60 -0.93 21.96
C ILE A 367 -3.42 -2.22 22.74
N ASN A 368 -3.86 -3.33 22.13
CA ASN A 368 -3.68 -4.66 22.65
C ASN A 368 -3.01 -5.54 21.58
N THR A 369 -1.84 -6.09 21.91
CA THR A 369 -1.08 -6.94 21.00
C THR A 369 -0.26 -7.95 21.80
N ALA A 370 -0.16 -9.16 21.26
CA ALA A 370 0.76 -10.18 21.76
C ALA A 370 1.34 -10.91 20.54
N ARG A 371 2.48 -11.54 20.71
CA ARG A 371 3.15 -12.29 19.64
C ARG A 371 2.25 -13.38 19.11
N ASP A 372 2.13 -13.44 17.78
CA ASP A 372 1.30 -14.40 17.02
C ASP A 372 -0.21 -14.34 17.31
N GLN A 373 -0.69 -13.27 17.96
CA GLN A 373 -2.12 -13.04 18.24
C GLN A 373 -2.73 -11.88 17.45
N GLY A 374 -1.96 -11.29 16.52
CA GLY A 374 -2.36 -10.11 15.78
C GLY A 374 -2.20 -8.82 16.58
N PHE A 375 -2.71 -7.73 16.00
CA PHE A 375 -2.67 -6.39 16.60
C PHE A 375 -4.10 -5.87 16.68
N ALA A 376 -4.54 -5.48 17.89
CA ALA A 376 -5.82 -4.84 18.11
C ALA A 376 -5.60 -3.41 18.61
N LEU A 377 -6.42 -2.48 18.09
CA LEU A 377 -6.36 -1.06 18.37
C LEU A 377 -7.76 -0.52 18.47
N ASP A 378 -8.04 0.19 19.56
CA ASP A 378 -9.31 0.84 19.82
C ASP A 378 -9.07 2.35 20.00
N ALA A 379 -9.78 3.16 19.21
CA ALA A 379 -9.73 4.62 19.27
C ALA A 379 -11.12 5.17 19.54
N TRP A 380 -11.25 6.07 20.51
CA TRP A 380 -12.49 6.75 20.86
C TRP A 380 -12.36 8.24 20.72
N LEU A 381 -13.42 8.87 20.24
CA LEU A 381 -13.51 10.29 20.00
C LEU A 381 -14.84 10.85 20.52
N PRO A 382 -14.87 11.70 21.54
CA PRO A 382 -16.09 12.30 22.05
C PRO A 382 -16.71 13.24 21.01
N LEU A 383 -18.04 13.18 20.84
CA LEU A 383 -18.78 14.06 19.91
C LEU A 383 -19.02 15.44 20.48
N GLU A 384 -19.08 15.58 21.80
CA GLU A 384 -19.15 16.87 22.47
C GLU A 384 -17.80 17.22 23.12
N ALA A 385 -17.39 18.48 23.05
CA ALA A 385 -16.25 18.93 23.83
C ALA A 385 -16.61 18.84 25.31
N SER A 386 -15.82 18.13 26.12
CA SER A 386 -15.93 18.22 27.57
C SER A 386 -15.84 19.68 27.97
N ARG A 387 -16.95 20.27 28.40
CA ARG A 387 -16.91 21.56 29.07
C ARG A 387 -16.24 21.37 30.43
N THR A 388 -14.92 21.53 30.48
CA THR A 388 -14.18 21.76 31.71
C THR A 388 -14.06 23.27 31.94
#